data_6d8579782c035e46fdb25d5818dd5759
#
_entry.id   6d8579782c035e46fdb25d5818dd5759
#
_cell.length_a   1.000
_cell.length_b   1.000
_cell.length_c   1.000
_cell.angle_alpha   90.00
_cell.angle_beta   90.00
_cell.angle_gamma   90.00
#
_symmetry.space_group_name_H-M   'P 1'
#
loop_
_entity.id
_entity.type
_entity.pdbx_description
1 polymer ?
#
loop_
_entity_poly.entity_id
_entity_poly.type
_entity_poly.pdbx_seq_one_letter_code
_entity_poly.pdbx_strand_id
1 'polypeptide(L)'
;MSAAAGDGSVTASDSNRKLSWGVGSGDQSSVSITDVSAPSGLETNGGFVAGGVFTHTNNVLPARGAALSGFTLTSTLTLTPFAPPGGALPPTSTPFVSFFNETMNSGTCVDDSVSVCDDIFTIDNFDDLGAVPNGSGGFEFASSFILDDYNYTVFLEIIGLGVLADDACIEAGAGVGCVGLLTEEGETNNFSTRFRIE
;
A
#
# COMPACT_ATOMS: atom_id res chain seq x y z
N MET A 1 2.97 9.83 -4.08
CA MET A 1 2.96 9.70 -2.61
C MET A 1 3.35 11.02 -1.97
N SER A 2 2.83 11.32 -0.79
CA SER A 2 3.28 12.45 0.04
C SER A 2 3.68 11.90 1.41
N ALA A 3 4.87 12.25 1.89
CA ALA A 3 5.34 11.78 3.19
C ALA A 3 4.67 12.57 4.32
N ALA A 4 4.29 11.90 5.41
CA ALA A 4 4.04 12.51 6.69
C ALA A 4 5.37 12.62 7.46
N ALA A 5 5.47 13.59 8.35
CA ALA A 5 6.69 14.04 8.99
C ALA A 5 7.51 12.92 9.64
N GLY A 6 8.60 12.55 8.99
CA GLY A 6 9.79 12.13 9.67
C GLY A 6 10.65 13.38 9.99
N ASP A 7 11.85 13.22 10.45
CA ASP A 7 12.77 14.29 10.88
C ASP A 7 13.30 15.20 9.76
N GLY A 8 12.63 15.27 8.62
CA GLY A 8 12.95 16.17 7.52
C GLY A 8 13.93 15.63 6.48
N SER A 9 14.32 14.37 6.53
CA SER A 9 15.24 13.75 5.56
C SER A 9 14.57 12.72 4.63
N VAL A 10 13.24 12.62 4.64
CA VAL A 10 12.51 11.83 3.65
C VAL A 10 12.53 12.57 2.32
N THR A 11 13.00 11.90 1.27
CA THR A 11 13.07 12.46 -0.08
C THR A 11 12.08 11.76 -1.00
N ALA A 12 11.34 12.56 -1.79
CA ALA A 12 10.47 12.05 -2.83
C ALA A 12 11.19 12.09 -4.19
N SER A 13 11.02 11.05 -4.98
CA SER A 13 11.61 10.91 -6.33
C SER A 13 10.65 10.17 -7.27
N ASP A 14 11.06 9.97 -8.51
CA ASP A 14 10.27 9.28 -9.53
C ASP A 14 8.83 9.82 -9.63
N SER A 15 8.69 11.13 -9.78
CA SER A 15 7.38 11.79 -9.83
C SER A 15 6.49 11.46 -8.62
N ASN A 16 7.08 11.42 -7.43
CA ASN A 16 6.44 11.07 -6.16
C ASN A 16 5.99 9.60 -6.05
N ARG A 17 6.52 8.70 -6.87
CA ARG A 17 6.26 7.26 -6.77
C ARG A 17 7.23 6.53 -5.86
N LYS A 18 8.28 7.21 -5.40
CA LYS A 18 9.26 6.67 -4.45
C LYS A 18 9.51 7.66 -3.32
N LEU A 19 9.51 7.19 -2.09
CA LEU A 19 9.99 7.88 -0.90
C LEU A 19 11.20 7.11 -0.37
N SER A 20 12.27 7.84 -0.02
CA SER A 20 13.49 7.25 0.55
C SER A 20 13.86 7.98 1.83
N TRP A 21 14.39 7.26 2.81
CA TRP A 21 14.85 7.77 4.09
C TRP A 21 16.09 7.04 4.57
N GLY A 22 16.71 7.53 5.65
CA GLY A 22 17.99 7.05 6.15
C GLY A 22 19.08 8.11 6.02
N VAL A 23 20.25 7.87 6.62
CA VAL A 23 21.34 8.86 6.70
C VAL A 23 22.29 8.78 5.50
N GLY A 24 22.45 9.91 4.82
CA GLY A 24 23.51 10.07 3.81
C GLY A 24 23.22 9.39 2.47
N SER A 25 24.31 9.10 1.76
CA SER A 25 24.28 8.35 0.49
C SER A 25 24.52 6.85 0.67
N GLY A 26 24.39 6.36 1.91
CA GLY A 26 24.48 4.94 2.24
C GLY A 26 23.22 4.18 1.89
N ASP A 27 23.06 3.03 2.47
CA ASP A 27 21.89 2.19 2.27
C ASP A 27 20.65 2.87 2.87
N GLN A 28 19.82 3.42 2.01
CA GLN A 28 18.55 4.06 2.38
C GLN A 28 17.41 3.07 2.23
N SER A 29 16.52 3.05 3.21
CA SER A 29 15.23 2.39 3.04
C SER A 29 14.34 3.19 2.12
N SER A 30 13.41 2.53 1.45
CA SER A 30 12.48 3.21 0.53
C SER A 30 11.19 2.46 0.33
N VAL A 31 10.10 3.21 0.14
CA VAL A 31 8.85 2.67 -0.41
C VAL A 31 8.66 3.20 -1.82
N SER A 32 8.17 2.35 -2.71
CA SER A 32 7.88 2.72 -4.10
C SER A 32 6.66 2.00 -4.64
N ILE A 33 6.07 2.58 -5.69
CA ILE A 33 4.94 2.00 -6.42
C ILE A 33 5.23 2.02 -7.92
N THR A 34 4.66 1.05 -8.64
CA THR A 34 4.70 1.01 -10.10
C THR A 34 3.36 1.41 -10.69
N ASP A 35 3.38 2.14 -11.80
CA ASP A 35 2.19 2.32 -12.63
C ASP A 35 1.98 1.09 -13.49
N VAL A 36 0.70 0.77 -13.72
CA VAL A 36 0.33 -0.32 -14.63
C VAL A 36 -0.66 0.19 -15.65
N SER A 37 -0.43 -0.16 -16.89
CA SER A 37 -1.40 -0.04 -17.95
C SER A 37 -1.81 -1.46 -18.37
N ALA A 38 -3.05 -1.81 -18.12
CA ALA A 38 -3.63 -3.07 -18.57
C ALA A 38 -4.53 -2.81 -19.78
N PRO A 39 -3.99 -2.77 -21.00
CA PRO A 39 -4.75 -2.39 -22.19
C PRO A 39 -5.84 -3.41 -22.59
N SER A 40 -5.87 -4.58 -21.96
CA SER A 40 -6.73 -5.64 -22.39
C SER A 40 -7.14 -6.54 -21.26
N GLY A 41 -7.96 -6.18 -20.37
CA GLY A 41 -8.15 -7.26 -19.47
C GLY A 41 -9.17 -7.15 -18.37
N LEU A 42 -9.60 -5.97 -18.02
CA LEU A 42 -10.62 -5.82 -17.00
C LEU A 42 -12.00 -6.03 -17.66
N GLU A 43 -12.54 -7.21 -17.47
CA GLU A 43 -13.86 -7.59 -18.00
C GLU A 43 -14.87 -7.58 -16.86
N THR A 44 -16.06 -7.04 -17.12
CA THR A 44 -17.18 -7.05 -16.15
C THR A 44 -17.55 -8.49 -15.80
N ASN A 45 -17.60 -8.78 -14.50
CA ASN A 45 -17.79 -10.13 -13.94
C ASN A 45 -16.69 -11.13 -14.38
N GLY A 46 -15.55 -10.62 -14.84
CA GLY A 46 -14.37 -11.41 -15.18
C GLY A 46 -13.48 -11.70 -13.97
N GLY A 47 -12.33 -12.29 -14.25
CA GLY A 47 -11.30 -12.56 -13.25
C GLY A 47 -10.48 -11.33 -12.90
N PHE A 48 -9.57 -11.49 -11.94
CA PHE A 48 -8.61 -10.46 -11.58
C PHE A 48 -7.60 -10.18 -12.71
N VAL A 49 -7.27 -8.91 -12.86
CA VAL A 49 -6.12 -8.45 -13.66
C VAL A 49 -5.04 -7.90 -12.73
N ALA A 50 -3.77 -8.07 -13.12
CA ALA A 50 -2.65 -7.56 -12.34
C ALA A 50 -2.67 -6.03 -12.28
N GLY A 51 -2.45 -5.50 -11.09
CA GLY A 51 -2.24 -4.09 -10.81
C GLY A 51 -0.76 -3.75 -10.62
N GLY A 52 -0.48 -2.63 -9.98
CA GLY A 52 0.86 -2.20 -9.62
C GLY A 52 1.47 -3.04 -8.50
N VAL A 53 2.72 -2.75 -8.20
CA VAL A 53 3.43 -3.35 -7.06
C VAL A 53 3.82 -2.23 -6.10
N PHE A 54 3.49 -2.41 -4.83
CA PHE A 54 4.07 -1.66 -3.73
C PHE A 54 5.32 -2.41 -3.27
N THR A 55 6.44 -1.70 -3.23
CA THR A 55 7.73 -2.28 -2.85
C THR A 55 8.30 -1.51 -1.66
N HIS A 56 8.67 -2.21 -0.62
CA HIS A 56 9.50 -1.70 0.47
C HIS A 56 10.88 -2.35 0.39
N THR A 57 11.90 -1.53 0.13
CA THR A 57 13.30 -1.92 0.32
C THR A 57 13.68 -1.53 1.73
N ASN A 58 13.79 -2.52 2.61
CA ASN A 58 14.08 -2.34 4.01
C ASN A 58 15.56 -2.61 4.26
N ASN A 59 16.31 -1.58 4.59
CA ASN A 59 17.74 -1.66 4.91
C ASN A 59 17.95 -1.39 6.40
N VAL A 60 18.88 -2.10 7.01
CA VAL A 60 19.27 -1.87 8.41
C VAL A 60 19.77 -0.45 8.61
N LEU A 61 18.94 0.39 9.22
CA LEU A 61 19.29 1.79 9.46
C LEU A 61 19.95 1.97 10.84
N PRO A 62 20.91 2.92 10.97
CA PRO A 62 21.43 3.28 12.28
C PRO A 62 20.35 3.86 13.18
N ALA A 63 20.36 3.54 14.47
CA ALA A 63 19.36 3.97 15.47
C ALA A 63 19.13 5.49 15.59
N ARG A 64 19.88 6.33 14.88
CA ARG A 64 19.73 7.78 14.78
C ARG A 64 19.50 8.25 13.35
N GLY A 65 19.10 7.32 12.47
CA GLY A 65 18.74 7.63 11.09
C GLY A 65 17.43 8.40 11.01
N ALA A 66 17.23 9.06 9.87
CA ALA A 66 15.92 9.58 9.53
C ALA A 66 14.97 8.42 9.32
N ALA A 67 13.83 8.47 9.94
CA ALA A 67 12.79 7.46 9.79
C ALA A 67 11.55 8.05 9.11
N LEU A 68 10.90 7.25 8.30
CA LEU A 68 9.55 7.52 7.83
C LEU A 68 8.58 7.19 8.98
N SER A 69 7.63 8.07 9.28
CA SER A 69 6.59 7.81 10.29
C SER A 69 5.22 7.56 9.68
N GLY A 70 5.08 7.82 8.40
CA GLY A 70 3.86 7.60 7.65
C GLY A 70 3.90 8.25 6.28
N PHE A 71 2.95 7.89 5.44
CA PHE A 71 2.78 8.47 4.11
C PHE A 71 1.35 8.31 3.62
N THR A 72 1.02 9.06 2.58
CA THR A 72 -0.23 8.86 1.85
C THR A 72 0.09 8.31 0.48
N LEU A 73 -0.43 7.12 0.18
CA LEU A 73 -0.44 6.53 -1.15
C LEU A 73 -1.76 6.87 -1.83
N THR A 74 -1.71 7.50 -3.00
CA THR A 74 -2.92 7.72 -3.80
C THR A 74 -2.94 6.76 -4.97
N SER A 75 -3.91 5.86 -4.99
CA SER A 75 -4.22 5.02 -6.14
C SER A 75 -5.18 5.76 -7.05
N THR A 76 -4.83 5.90 -8.34
CA THR A 76 -5.70 6.54 -9.34
C THR A 76 -6.03 5.53 -10.43
N LEU A 77 -7.32 5.28 -10.61
CA LEU A 77 -7.84 4.40 -11.64
C LEU A 77 -8.46 5.23 -12.76
N THR A 78 -8.03 4.98 -14.00
CA THR A 78 -8.66 5.52 -15.20
C THR A 78 -9.14 4.36 -16.06
N LEU A 79 -10.43 4.35 -16.39
CA LEU A 79 -11.05 3.32 -17.21
C LEU A 79 -11.46 3.91 -18.57
N THR A 80 -11.28 3.11 -19.62
CA THR A 80 -11.77 3.44 -20.96
C THR A 80 -12.60 2.26 -21.46
N PRO A 81 -13.90 2.43 -21.70
CA PRO A 81 -14.75 1.37 -22.23
C PRO A 81 -14.24 0.90 -23.58
N PHE A 82 -14.13 -0.42 -23.75
CA PHE A 82 -13.66 -1.05 -24.99
C PHE A 82 -14.81 -1.60 -25.84
N ALA A 83 -15.81 -2.19 -25.21
CA ALA A 83 -16.97 -2.78 -25.88
C ALA A 83 -18.26 -2.48 -25.08
N PRO A 84 -19.14 -1.58 -25.54
CA PRO A 84 -18.95 -0.70 -26.71
C PRO A 84 -17.82 0.31 -26.50
N PRO A 85 -17.13 0.77 -27.57
CA PRO A 85 -16.09 1.77 -27.46
C PRO A 85 -16.63 3.08 -26.90
N GLY A 86 -15.90 3.66 -25.94
CA GLY A 86 -16.26 4.92 -25.32
C GLY A 86 -15.06 5.81 -25.00
N GLY A 87 -15.31 7.04 -24.56
CA GLY A 87 -14.27 7.91 -24.03
C GLY A 87 -13.77 7.46 -22.67
N ALA A 88 -12.57 7.92 -22.26
CA ALA A 88 -12.08 7.69 -20.92
C ALA A 88 -13.05 8.24 -19.86
N LEU A 89 -13.32 7.46 -18.84
CA LEU A 89 -14.11 7.90 -17.69
C LEU A 89 -13.30 8.87 -16.82
N PRO A 90 -13.93 9.73 -16.04
CA PRO A 90 -13.23 10.53 -15.05
C PRO A 90 -12.38 9.64 -14.13
N PRO A 91 -11.12 10.02 -13.86
CA PRO A 91 -10.27 9.22 -12.97
C PRO A 91 -10.83 9.21 -11.55
N THR A 92 -10.81 8.05 -10.92
CA THR A 92 -11.15 7.87 -9.51
C THR A 92 -9.87 7.71 -8.70
N SER A 93 -9.74 8.46 -7.61
CA SER A 93 -8.56 8.43 -6.75
C SER A 93 -8.94 8.02 -5.34
N THR A 94 -8.22 7.06 -4.80
CA THR A 94 -8.39 6.54 -3.43
C THR A 94 -7.11 6.81 -2.65
N PRO A 95 -7.13 7.66 -1.62
CA PRO A 95 -5.98 7.88 -0.75
C PRO A 95 -5.94 6.81 0.35
N PHE A 96 -4.81 6.15 0.50
CA PHE A 96 -4.46 5.27 1.61
C PHE A 96 -3.56 6.07 2.54
N VAL A 97 -4.07 6.44 3.70
CA VAL A 97 -3.28 7.08 4.76
C VAL A 97 -2.66 5.98 5.60
N SER A 98 -1.35 6.06 5.79
CA SER A 98 -0.59 4.97 6.36
C SER A 98 0.30 5.46 7.47
N PHE A 99 0.31 4.74 8.60
CA PHE A 99 1.42 4.79 9.56
C PHE A 99 2.51 3.84 9.11
N PHE A 100 3.73 4.21 9.41
CA PHE A 100 4.91 3.39 9.20
C PHE A 100 5.81 3.49 10.43
N ASN A 101 6.28 2.38 10.92
CA ASN A 101 7.26 2.32 11.99
C ASN A 101 8.51 1.59 11.51
N GLU A 102 9.60 2.33 11.43
CA GLU A 102 10.95 1.80 11.30
C GLU A 102 11.34 1.23 12.65
N THR A 103 11.35 -0.08 12.78
CA THR A 103 11.60 -0.74 14.07
C THR A 103 13.08 -0.73 14.44
N MET A 104 13.37 -0.87 15.72
CA MET A 104 14.76 -1.06 16.16
C MET A 104 15.18 -2.50 15.86
N ASN A 105 16.30 -2.66 15.13
CA ASN A 105 16.86 -3.97 14.76
C ASN A 105 17.53 -4.68 15.93
N SER A 106 16.90 -4.63 17.11
CA SER A 106 17.40 -5.27 18.35
C SER A 106 16.34 -5.25 19.44
N GLY A 107 16.37 -6.23 20.32
CA GLY A 107 15.46 -6.31 21.46
C GLY A 107 14.34 -7.33 21.25
N THR A 108 13.17 -7.05 21.82
CA THR A 108 11.98 -7.87 21.64
C THR A 108 11.19 -7.31 20.46
N CYS A 109 10.96 -8.14 19.48
CA CYS A 109 10.14 -7.77 18.30
C CYS A 109 8.66 -8.00 18.58
N VAL A 110 7.80 -7.40 17.76
CA VAL A 110 6.37 -7.67 17.77
C VAL A 110 6.07 -9.11 17.36
N ASP A 111 4.91 -9.62 17.76
CA ASP A 111 4.43 -10.92 17.33
C ASP A 111 4.36 -10.96 15.78
N ASP A 112 4.54 -12.14 15.22
CA ASP A 112 4.60 -12.38 13.76
C ASP A 112 5.81 -11.80 13.03
N SER A 113 6.73 -11.10 13.70
CA SER A 113 8.00 -10.68 13.10
C SER A 113 8.87 -11.90 12.79
N VAL A 114 9.38 -12.00 11.57
CA VAL A 114 10.18 -13.14 11.08
C VAL A 114 11.67 -12.82 10.94
N SER A 115 12.04 -11.54 10.88
CA SER A 115 13.42 -11.06 10.89
C SER A 115 13.80 -10.46 12.24
N VAL A 116 14.90 -9.70 12.29
CA VAL A 116 15.27 -8.96 13.50
C VAL A 116 14.43 -7.68 13.56
N CYS A 117 13.20 -7.82 14.03
CA CYS A 117 12.17 -6.81 14.15
C CYS A 117 11.78 -6.20 12.79
N ASP A 118 10.80 -6.84 12.16
CA ASP A 118 10.23 -6.37 10.89
C ASP A 118 9.63 -4.96 11.02
N ASP A 119 9.78 -4.14 10.00
CA ASP A 119 9.11 -2.85 9.95
C ASP A 119 7.61 -3.01 9.76
N ILE A 120 6.85 -2.08 10.32
CA ILE A 120 5.40 -2.17 10.40
C ILE A 120 4.77 -1.08 9.53
N PHE A 121 3.91 -1.51 8.64
CA PHE A 121 3.10 -0.64 7.79
C PHE A 121 1.61 -0.89 8.07
N THR A 122 0.84 0.16 8.39
CA THR A 122 -0.61 0.05 8.63
C THR A 122 -1.38 1.04 7.76
N ILE A 123 -2.65 0.76 7.50
CA ILE A 123 -3.59 1.66 6.83
C ILE A 123 -4.49 2.28 7.89
N ASP A 124 -4.30 3.59 8.17
CA ASP A 124 -5.00 4.32 9.22
C ASP A 124 -6.48 4.56 8.87
N ASN A 125 -6.76 4.90 7.62
CA ASN A 125 -8.12 5.17 7.17
C ASN A 125 -8.84 3.95 6.59
N PHE A 126 -8.47 2.75 7.04
CA PHE A 126 -8.98 1.47 6.51
C PHE A 126 -10.51 1.39 6.51
N ASP A 127 -11.15 1.79 7.62
CA ASP A 127 -12.61 1.74 7.77
C ASP A 127 -13.35 2.67 6.78
N ASP A 128 -12.71 3.79 6.40
CA ASP A 128 -13.28 4.77 5.48
C ASP A 128 -13.16 4.35 4.00
N LEU A 129 -12.34 3.34 3.71
CA LEU A 129 -12.04 2.90 2.33
C LEU A 129 -13.06 1.91 1.76
N GLY A 130 -14.10 1.55 2.52
CA GLY A 130 -15.09 0.57 2.08
C GLY A 130 -14.50 -0.82 1.86
N ALA A 131 -13.52 -1.20 2.69
CA ALA A 131 -12.87 -2.49 2.62
C ALA A 131 -13.82 -3.63 2.95
N VAL A 132 -13.76 -4.71 2.18
CA VAL A 132 -14.53 -5.93 2.41
C VAL A 132 -13.60 -7.13 2.49
N PRO A 133 -13.81 -8.06 3.42
CA PRO A 133 -13.04 -9.30 3.46
C PRO A 133 -13.21 -10.10 2.15
N ASN A 134 -12.11 -10.59 1.59
CA ASN A 134 -12.11 -11.33 0.31
C ASN A 134 -12.29 -12.85 0.46
N GLY A 135 -12.54 -13.35 1.66
CA GLY A 135 -12.70 -14.78 1.95
C GLY A 135 -11.40 -15.59 1.94
N SER A 136 -10.26 -14.97 1.62
CA SER A 136 -8.92 -15.59 1.63
C SER A 136 -8.03 -15.06 2.76
N GLY A 137 -8.62 -14.31 3.69
CA GLY A 137 -7.90 -13.68 4.81
C GLY A 137 -7.36 -12.27 4.51
N GLY A 138 -7.58 -11.75 3.30
CA GLY A 138 -7.23 -10.39 2.90
C GLY A 138 -8.46 -9.51 2.67
N PHE A 139 -8.23 -8.35 2.05
CA PHE A 139 -9.24 -7.32 1.87
C PHE A 139 -9.28 -6.79 0.43
N GLU A 140 -10.49 -6.46 -0.03
CA GLU A 140 -10.75 -5.73 -1.26
C GLU A 140 -11.30 -4.34 -0.93
N PHE A 141 -10.81 -3.34 -1.64
CA PHE A 141 -11.28 -1.96 -1.55
C PHE A 141 -12.19 -1.66 -2.74
N ALA A 142 -13.43 -1.31 -2.46
CA ALA A 142 -14.47 -1.11 -3.47
C ALA A 142 -14.58 0.35 -3.89
N SER A 143 -14.66 0.60 -5.20
CA SER A 143 -14.94 1.90 -5.78
C SER A 143 -16.02 1.76 -6.83
N SER A 144 -17.16 2.46 -6.66
CA SER A 144 -18.31 2.35 -7.56
C SER A 144 -18.45 3.57 -8.45
N PHE A 145 -18.96 3.37 -9.66
CA PHE A 145 -19.30 4.41 -10.63
C PHE A 145 -20.50 3.98 -11.47
N ILE A 146 -21.10 4.95 -12.17
CA ILE A 146 -22.23 4.71 -13.10
C ILE A 146 -21.75 4.97 -14.52
N LEU A 147 -22.05 4.06 -15.43
CA LEU A 147 -21.86 4.22 -16.87
C LEU A 147 -23.10 3.66 -17.60
N ASP A 148 -23.70 4.47 -18.47
CA ASP A 148 -24.87 4.10 -19.26
C ASP A 148 -26.01 3.48 -18.42
N ASP A 149 -26.34 4.10 -17.30
CA ASP A 149 -27.36 3.67 -16.33
C ASP A 149 -27.07 2.35 -15.58
N TYR A 150 -25.89 1.76 -15.77
CA TYR A 150 -25.42 0.59 -15.01
C TYR A 150 -24.47 1.02 -13.90
N ASN A 151 -24.61 0.36 -12.74
CA ASN A 151 -23.68 0.50 -11.63
C ASN A 151 -22.54 -0.50 -11.79
N TYR A 152 -21.33 -0.02 -11.72
CA TYR A 152 -20.12 -0.83 -11.72
C TYR A 152 -19.38 -0.65 -10.40
N THR A 153 -18.73 -1.72 -9.95
CA THR A 153 -17.83 -1.66 -8.79
C THR A 153 -16.49 -2.27 -9.16
N VAL A 154 -15.43 -1.49 -9.02
CA VAL A 154 -14.05 -1.98 -9.14
C VAL A 154 -13.55 -2.32 -7.76
N PHE A 155 -12.97 -3.49 -7.62
CA PHE A 155 -12.32 -3.98 -6.42
C PHE A 155 -10.81 -3.98 -6.63
N LEU A 156 -10.10 -3.33 -5.72
CA LEU A 156 -8.64 -3.38 -5.60
C LEU A 156 -8.29 -4.31 -4.44
N GLU A 157 -7.44 -5.28 -4.67
CA GLU A 157 -6.84 -6.11 -3.63
C GLU A 157 -5.34 -5.84 -3.55
N ILE A 158 -4.82 -5.71 -2.32
CA ILE A 158 -3.38 -5.69 -2.03
C ILE A 158 -3.03 -7.06 -1.44
N ILE A 159 -2.23 -7.83 -2.15
CA ILE A 159 -1.85 -9.19 -1.74
C ILE A 159 -0.89 -9.10 -0.55
N GLY A 160 -1.19 -9.85 0.51
CA GLY A 160 -0.42 -9.85 1.75
C GLY A 160 -0.96 -8.91 2.83
N LEU A 161 -1.89 -8.00 2.49
CA LEU A 161 -2.54 -7.15 3.48
C LEU A 161 -3.44 -7.98 4.40
N GLY A 162 -3.25 -7.85 5.69
CA GLY A 162 -4.00 -8.61 6.70
C GLY A 162 -4.17 -7.86 8.01
N VAL A 163 -4.93 -8.47 8.93
CA VAL A 163 -5.00 -7.98 10.31
C VAL A 163 -3.68 -8.32 10.99
N LEU A 164 -3.04 -7.33 11.60
CA LEU A 164 -1.80 -7.50 12.34
C LEU A 164 -2.08 -7.86 13.81
N ALA A 165 -1.05 -8.40 14.47
CA ALA A 165 -1.07 -8.59 15.91
C ALA A 165 -1.24 -7.26 16.66
N ASP A 166 -1.89 -7.27 17.82
CA ASP A 166 -2.22 -6.04 18.57
C ASP A 166 -0.97 -5.27 19.00
N ASP A 167 0.12 -5.95 19.33
CA ASP A 167 1.38 -5.31 19.67
C ASP A 167 2.04 -4.61 18.47
N ALA A 168 1.95 -5.18 17.27
CA ALA A 168 2.40 -4.55 16.04
C ALA A 168 1.57 -3.28 15.73
N CYS A 169 0.25 -3.35 15.91
CA CYS A 169 -0.63 -2.19 15.76
C CYS A 169 -0.24 -1.06 16.70
N ILE A 170 -0.03 -1.38 17.99
CA ILE A 170 0.34 -0.41 19.03
C ILE A 170 1.71 0.22 18.73
N GLU A 171 2.69 -0.59 18.34
CA GLU A 171 4.05 -0.13 18.00
C GLU A 171 4.03 0.82 16.79
N ALA A 172 3.19 0.56 15.80
CA ALA A 172 2.99 1.44 14.66
C ALA A 172 2.22 2.74 14.99
N GLY A 173 1.67 2.85 16.20
CA GLY A 173 0.82 3.99 16.60
C GLY A 173 -0.63 3.88 16.13
N ALA A 174 -1.05 2.71 15.64
CA ALA A 174 -2.41 2.42 15.24
C ALA A 174 -3.23 1.84 16.42
N GLY A 175 -4.55 1.73 16.26
CA GLY A 175 -5.42 1.00 17.19
C GLY A 175 -5.31 -0.51 17.03
N VAL A 176 -5.64 -1.27 18.08
CA VAL A 176 -5.71 -2.74 18.02
C VAL A 176 -6.65 -3.19 16.91
N GLY A 177 -6.31 -4.33 16.28
CA GLY A 177 -7.05 -4.85 15.13
C GLY A 177 -6.76 -4.10 13.82
N CYS A 178 -5.68 -3.34 13.76
CA CYS A 178 -5.26 -2.64 12.55
C CYS A 178 -4.98 -3.61 11.40
N VAL A 179 -5.06 -3.07 10.18
CA VAL A 179 -4.74 -3.80 8.95
C VAL A 179 -3.45 -3.26 8.36
N GLY A 180 -2.57 -4.15 7.97
CA GLY A 180 -1.25 -3.74 7.49
C GLY A 180 -0.41 -4.87 6.93
N LEU A 181 0.88 -4.63 6.92
CA LEU A 181 1.94 -5.52 6.42
C LEU A 181 3.14 -5.46 7.38
N LEU A 182 3.81 -6.58 7.58
CA LEU A 182 5.16 -6.62 8.15
C LEU A 182 6.17 -6.79 7.01
N THR A 183 7.32 -6.16 7.13
CA THR A 183 8.35 -6.14 6.09
C THR A 183 9.70 -6.50 6.67
N GLU A 184 10.25 -7.62 6.18
CA GLU A 184 11.50 -8.18 6.68
C GLU A 184 12.67 -7.22 6.52
N GLU A 185 13.50 -7.16 7.56
CA GLU A 185 14.71 -6.34 7.61
C GLU A 185 15.80 -6.88 6.69
N GLY A 186 16.48 -5.97 5.98
CA GLY A 186 17.53 -6.30 5.03
C GLY A 186 17.05 -6.84 3.69
N GLU A 187 15.74 -6.83 3.44
CA GLU A 187 15.12 -7.44 2.27
C GLU A 187 14.36 -6.42 1.40
N THR A 188 13.99 -6.87 0.21
CA THR A 188 13.07 -6.14 -0.67
C THR A 188 11.72 -6.84 -0.69
N ASN A 189 10.77 -6.24 -0.01
CA ASN A 189 9.43 -6.76 0.18
C ASN A 189 8.50 -6.23 -0.92
N ASN A 190 7.85 -7.13 -1.69
CA ASN A 190 6.99 -6.77 -2.80
C ASN A 190 5.55 -7.22 -2.54
N PHE A 191 4.62 -6.27 -2.61
CA PHE A 191 3.19 -6.50 -2.44
C PHE A 191 2.48 -6.16 -3.74
N SER A 192 2.04 -7.20 -4.44
CA SER A 192 1.32 -7.05 -5.70
C SER A 192 -0.11 -6.62 -5.46
N THR A 193 -0.64 -5.83 -6.38
CA THR A 193 -2.08 -5.51 -6.40
C THR A 193 -2.76 -6.19 -7.57
N ARG A 194 -4.07 -6.34 -7.48
CA ARG A 194 -4.91 -6.83 -8.57
C ARG A 194 -6.30 -6.20 -8.52
N PHE A 195 -6.94 -6.17 -9.67
CA PHE A 195 -8.26 -5.56 -9.84
C PHE A 195 -9.24 -6.53 -10.46
N ARG A 196 -10.51 -6.41 -10.11
CA ARG A 196 -11.66 -7.00 -10.80
C ARG A 196 -12.81 -5.99 -10.87
N ILE A 197 -13.78 -6.18 -11.76
CA ILE A 197 -14.94 -5.31 -11.92
C ILE A 197 -16.24 -6.14 -12.01
N GLU A 198 -17.24 -5.68 -11.32
CA GLU A 198 -18.61 -6.20 -11.33
C GLU A 198 -19.61 -5.14 -11.79
#